data_32c6d2699e5cb033fe33c1c61b042a79
#
_entry.id   32c6d2699e5cb033fe33c1c61b042a79
#
_cell.length_a   1.000
_cell.length_b   1.000
_cell.length_c   1.000
_cell.angle_alpha   90.00
_cell.angle_beta   90.00
_cell.angle_gamma   90.00
#
_symmetry.space_group_name_H-M   'P 1'
#
loop_
_entity.id
_entity.type
_entity.pdbx_description
1 polymer ?
#
loop_
_entity_poly.entity_id
_entity_poly.type
_entity_poly.pdbx_seq_one_letter_code
_entity_poly.pdbx_strand_id
1 'polypeptide(L)'
;MVTFKLTIMKLMKTRISLLFLTVLALIQFSANPLFSQSFQALSIPLGGNAFQSQGAKQEKISTDGIASWTEKDSEFSVYFKSSIRDSLTLNLALMAQSHASTIALELNGKSQVLEINPGQARIVSAGKFQIIEGYNTLRLNGLEKSGDNFAKIKSIELLGETNLEFDFVKDNENNRFYWGRRGPSVHLTYQLPEDRDFQWFYNEVTVPQGLDPIGSYFMANGFAEGYFGIQVNSAQERRILFSVWSPFKTDNPKEIPEAEKIKLLKKGERVYTGEFGNEGSGGQSYLVYPWKAGETYSFLNSVKPDGQGNTIYTAYFKDPELGEWILIASFLRPKTDTWYQRPHSFLENFIPESGHLERTARYANQWARDREGNWLELTEAKFTGDDIARRGYRQDFEGGAKSAQFYLRNGGFFNRSEALNSLHKRPAVGKHPEIDFSKLP
;
A
#
# COMPACT_ATOMS: atom_id res chain seq x y z
N MET A 1 -24.33 81.75 -45.37
CA MET A 1 -23.49 81.88 -44.16
C MET A 1 -23.84 80.84 -43.05
N VAL A 2 -24.94 80.21 -43.10
CA VAL A 2 -25.37 79.19 -42.10
C VAL A 2 -24.87 77.80 -42.43
N THR A 3 -24.67 77.38 -43.68
CA THR A 3 -24.21 76.05 -44.11
C THR A 3 -22.76 75.74 -43.83
N PHE A 4 -21.87 76.76 -43.76
CA PHE A 4 -20.44 76.59 -43.50
C PHE A 4 -20.12 76.39 -42.02
N LYS A 5 -20.94 76.89 -41.07
CA LYS A 5 -20.76 76.69 -39.62
C LYS A 5 -21.16 75.29 -39.18
N LEU A 6 -22.12 74.65 -39.83
CA LEU A 6 -22.56 73.25 -39.47
C LEU A 6 -21.51 72.18 -39.87
N THR A 7 -20.78 72.37 -40.97
CA THR A 7 -19.74 71.47 -41.47
C THR A 7 -18.52 71.43 -40.54
N ILE A 8 -18.06 72.63 -40.04
CA ILE A 8 -16.91 72.74 -39.14
C ILE A 8 -17.24 72.13 -37.75
N MET A 9 -18.45 72.33 -37.24
CA MET A 9 -18.86 71.68 -35.96
C MET A 9 -18.97 70.16 -36.06
N LYS A 10 -19.40 69.59 -37.21
CA LYS A 10 -19.42 68.16 -37.42
C LYS A 10 -18.00 67.55 -37.52
N LEU A 11 -17.03 68.23 -38.17
CA LEU A 11 -15.66 67.78 -38.25
C LEU A 11 -14.93 67.83 -36.89
N MET A 12 -15.20 68.84 -36.07
CA MET A 12 -14.60 68.92 -34.71
C MET A 12 -15.18 67.88 -33.77
N LYS A 13 -16.49 67.56 -33.83
CA LYS A 13 -17.06 66.48 -32.99
C LYS A 13 -16.53 65.11 -33.38
N THR A 14 -16.27 64.83 -34.65
CA THR A 14 -15.74 63.54 -35.11
C THR A 14 -14.26 63.38 -34.73
N ARG A 15 -13.45 64.41 -34.72
CA ARG A 15 -12.04 64.36 -34.29
C ARG A 15 -11.89 64.23 -32.78
N ILE A 16 -12.75 64.84 -31.98
CA ILE A 16 -12.75 64.70 -30.50
C ILE A 16 -13.20 63.28 -30.11
N SER A 17 -14.24 62.70 -30.78
CA SER A 17 -14.64 61.32 -30.52
C SER A 17 -13.59 60.26 -30.94
N LEU A 18 -12.81 60.53 -32.01
CA LEU A 18 -11.72 59.63 -32.40
C LEU A 18 -10.52 59.69 -31.43
N LEU A 19 -10.22 60.90 -30.86
CA LEU A 19 -9.16 61.02 -29.86
C LEU A 19 -9.52 60.37 -28.54
N PHE A 20 -10.80 60.44 -28.12
CA PHE A 20 -11.24 59.72 -26.90
C PHE A 20 -11.29 58.18 -27.06
N LEU A 21 -11.63 57.68 -28.25
CA LEU A 21 -11.58 56.26 -28.53
C LEU A 21 -10.15 55.72 -28.63
N THR A 22 -9.19 56.47 -29.13
CA THR A 22 -7.77 56.05 -29.15
C THR A 22 -7.11 56.14 -27.78
N VAL A 23 -7.48 57.11 -26.91
CA VAL A 23 -6.99 57.17 -25.53
C VAL A 23 -7.59 56.05 -24.66
N LEU A 24 -8.90 55.69 -24.85
CA LEU A 24 -9.50 54.55 -24.17
C LEU A 24 -8.91 53.20 -24.64
N ALA A 25 -8.56 53.05 -25.93
CA ALA A 25 -7.90 51.86 -26.45
C ALA A 25 -6.43 51.72 -25.96
N LEU A 26 -5.73 52.84 -25.75
CA LEU A 26 -4.36 52.85 -25.18
C LEU A 26 -4.33 52.59 -23.67
N ILE A 27 -5.42 52.90 -22.93
CA ILE A 27 -5.55 52.56 -21.49
C ILE A 27 -5.94 51.10 -21.29
N GLN A 28 -6.62 50.45 -22.24
CA GLN A 28 -6.96 49.03 -22.16
C GLN A 28 -5.77 48.10 -22.52
N PHE A 29 -4.72 48.60 -23.18
CA PHE A 29 -3.54 47.79 -23.53
C PHE A 29 -2.42 47.79 -22.48
N SER A 30 -2.56 48.53 -21.39
CA SER A 30 -1.57 48.57 -20.29
C SER A 30 -2.04 47.96 -18.99
N ALA A 31 -3.23 47.31 -18.96
CA ALA A 31 -3.54 46.36 -17.93
C ALA A 31 -2.92 45.03 -18.34
N ASN A 32 -1.61 44.87 -18.22
CA ASN A 32 -1.03 43.56 -17.98
C ASN A 32 -1.87 42.94 -16.85
N PRO A 33 -2.49 41.77 -17.02
CA PRO A 33 -2.94 41.05 -15.86
C PRO A 33 -1.66 40.79 -15.06
N LEU A 34 -1.47 41.49 -13.95
CA LEU A 34 -0.68 40.99 -12.87
C LEU A 34 -1.30 39.64 -12.63
N PHE A 35 -0.68 38.56 -13.16
CA PHE A 35 -0.91 37.24 -12.69
C PHE A 35 -0.66 37.33 -11.19
N SER A 36 -1.72 37.46 -10.42
CA SER A 36 -1.70 37.26 -9.01
C SER A 36 -1.19 35.82 -8.88
N GLN A 37 0.10 35.62 -8.64
CA GLN A 37 0.65 34.33 -8.27
C GLN A 37 -0.14 33.91 -7.04
N SER A 38 -1.08 33.01 -7.24
CA SER A 38 -1.89 32.48 -6.15
C SER A 38 -0.98 31.62 -5.29
N PHE A 39 -0.64 32.14 -4.12
CA PHE A 39 0.09 31.38 -3.11
C PHE A 39 -0.76 30.18 -2.71
N GLN A 40 -0.27 28.97 -2.98
CA GLN A 40 -0.97 27.74 -2.62
C GLN A 40 -0.44 27.19 -1.30
N ALA A 41 -1.36 26.69 -0.49
CA ALA A 41 -1.05 25.99 0.74
C ALA A 41 -1.55 24.54 0.61
N LEU A 42 -0.66 23.58 0.80
CA LEU A 42 -0.98 22.16 0.81
C LEU A 42 -0.76 21.59 2.20
N SER A 43 -1.79 20.98 2.78
CA SER A 43 -1.72 20.34 4.10
C SER A 43 -1.60 18.82 3.95
N ILE A 44 -0.55 18.23 4.54
CA ILE A 44 -0.31 16.78 4.57
C ILE A 44 -0.58 16.27 5.98
N PRO A 45 -1.69 15.53 6.20
CA PRO A 45 -2.08 15.04 7.51
C PRO A 45 -1.13 13.94 7.99
N LEU A 46 -0.61 14.06 9.21
CA LEU A 46 0.35 13.08 9.76
C LEU A 46 -0.30 11.77 10.17
N GLY A 47 -1.60 11.76 10.45
CA GLY A 47 -2.33 10.53 10.78
C GLY A 47 -2.28 9.45 9.69
N GLY A 48 -2.14 9.85 8.42
CA GLY A 48 -2.03 8.95 7.27
C GLY A 48 -0.63 8.82 6.67
N ASN A 49 0.32 9.71 7.03
CA ASN A 49 1.59 9.85 6.30
C ASN A 49 2.83 9.81 7.20
N ALA A 50 2.66 9.74 8.52
CA ALA A 50 3.76 9.63 9.48
C ALA A 50 3.96 8.20 9.96
N PHE A 51 5.22 7.85 10.24
CA PHE A 51 5.66 6.59 10.83
C PHE A 51 6.70 6.87 11.89
N GLN A 52 6.70 6.09 12.97
CA GLN A 52 7.84 6.05 13.86
C GLN A 52 8.92 5.18 13.20
N SER A 53 10.02 5.81 12.79
CA SER A 53 11.11 5.14 12.08
C SER A 53 12.21 4.62 12.99
N GLN A 54 12.33 5.19 14.22
CA GLN A 54 13.27 4.75 15.26
C GLN A 54 12.65 4.92 16.65
N GLY A 55 13.25 4.28 17.63
CA GLY A 55 12.89 4.32 19.04
C GLY A 55 12.44 2.97 19.60
N ALA A 56 12.77 2.70 20.85
CA ALA A 56 12.44 1.45 21.52
C ALA A 56 10.98 1.39 21.98
N LYS A 57 10.42 2.55 22.40
CA LYS A 57 9.03 2.67 22.84
C LYS A 57 8.14 3.03 21.67
N GLN A 58 7.03 2.30 21.51
CA GLN A 58 6.00 2.64 20.54
C GLN A 58 5.27 3.92 20.95
N GLU A 59 5.44 4.97 20.16
CA GLU A 59 4.73 6.24 20.31
C GLU A 59 3.38 6.22 19.57
N LYS A 60 2.49 7.14 19.91
CA LYS A 60 1.13 7.14 19.37
C LYS A 60 0.99 8.07 18.16
N ILE A 61 0.74 7.48 17.00
CA ILE A 61 0.20 8.18 15.83
C ILE A 61 -1.29 7.84 15.75
N SER A 62 -2.14 8.87 15.87
CA SER A 62 -3.60 8.77 15.76
C SER A 62 -4.08 9.33 14.42
N THR A 63 -5.39 9.31 14.20
CA THR A 63 -6.02 10.01 13.06
C THR A 63 -5.76 11.51 13.05
N ASP A 64 -5.49 12.11 14.24
CA ASP A 64 -5.17 13.53 14.35
C ASP A 64 -3.69 13.85 14.11
N GLY A 65 -2.83 12.85 13.95
CA GLY A 65 -1.40 13.00 13.73
C GLY A 65 -0.52 12.38 14.82
N ILE A 66 0.68 12.91 15.04
CA ILE A 66 1.58 12.50 16.13
C ILE A 66 0.98 13.00 17.44
N ALA A 67 0.32 12.09 18.17
CA ALA A 67 -0.43 12.39 19.37
C ALA A 67 0.39 12.23 20.66
N SER A 68 1.43 11.38 20.63
CA SER A 68 2.40 11.18 21.70
C SER A 68 3.81 11.15 21.10
N TRP A 69 4.75 11.85 21.73
CA TRP A 69 6.17 11.83 21.41
C TRP A 69 6.94 12.08 22.69
N THR A 70 7.19 11.00 23.43
CA THR A 70 7.72 11.08 24.78
C THR A 70 9.20 10.79 24.88
N GLU A 71 9.72 9.91 24.02
CA GLU A 71 11.10 9.48 24.10
C GLU A 71 12.00 10.26 23.12
N LYS A 72 13.22 10.57 23.59
CA LYS A 72 14.22 11.32 22.80
C LYS A 72 14.80 10.51 21.65
N ASP A 73 14.86 9.19 21.79
CA ASP A 73 15.33 8.26 20.77
C ASP A 73 14.26 7.95 19.70
N SER A 74 13.03 8.43 19.89
CA SER A 74 11.98 8.27 18.90
C SER A 74 12.15 9.27 17.76
N GLU A 75 12.33 8.74 16.53
CA GLU A 75 12.28 9.50 15.29
C GLU A 75 10.97 9.23 14.56
N PHE A 76 10.37 10.28 14.00
CA PHE A 76 9.25 10.15 13.07
C PHE A 76 9.68 10.53 11.66
N SER A 77 9.24 9.74 10.68
CA SER A 77 9.40 10.03 9.26
C SER A 77 8.02 10.29 8.63
N VAL A 78 7.93 11.37 7.87
CA VAL A 78 6.73 11.75 7.09
C VAL A 78 7.07 11.62 5.62
N TYR A 79 6.23 10.90 4.87
CA TYR A 79 6.47 10.62 3.46
C TYR A 79 5.39 11.25 2.58
N PHE A 80 5.83 11.86 1.49
CA PHE A 80 4.97 12.38 0.43
C PHE A 80 5.73 12.37 -0.90
N LYS A 81 5.01 12.21 -2.01
CA LYS A 81 5.61 12.19 -3.34
C LYS A 81 5.30 13.48 -4.08
N SER A 82 6.29 14.07 -4.75
CA SER A 82 6.17 15.28 -5.55
C SER A 82 6.39 14.98 -7.02
N SER A 83 5.61 15.59 -7.90
CA SER A 83 5.86 15.61 -9.35
C SER A 83 6.82 16.73 -9.77
N ILE A 84 7.18 17.64 -8.85
CA ILE A 84 8.01 18.81 -9.12
C ILE A 84 9.26 18.85 -8.23
N ARG A 85 10.25 19.64 -8.69
CA ARG A 85 11.38 20.08 -7.87
C ARG A 85 11.20 21.58 -7.64
N ASP A 86 11.09 21.98 -6.36
CA ASP A 86 10.85 23.38 -5.98
C ASP A 86 11.43 23.70 -4.60
N SER A 87 11.45 24.98 -4.22
CA SER A 87 11.79 25.45 -2.88
C SER A 87 10.54 25.98 -2.18
N LEU A 88 9.98 25.19 -1.26
CA LEU A 88 8.74 25.51 -0.57
C LEU A 88 8.98 25.89 0.88
N THR A 89 8.11 26.74 1.44
CA THR A 89 8.09 26.99 2.88
C THR A 89 7.34 25.83 3.56
N LEU A 90 7.99 25.21 4.56
CA LEU A 90 7.41 24.15 5.38
C LEU A 90 6.98 24.72 6.74
N ASN A 91 5.75 24.50 7.10
CA ASN A 91 5.20 24.80 8.43
C ASN A 91 4.74 23.53 9.13
N LEU A 92 4.75 23.54 10.45
CA LEU A 92 4.12 22.51 11.29
C LEU A 92 2.81 23.03 11.83
N ALA A 93 1.72 22.31 11.65
CA ALA A 93 0.45 22.55 12.34
C ALA A 93 0.44 21.77 13.66
N LEU A 94 0.55 22.48 14.76
CA LEU A 94 0.65 21.91 16.10
C LEU A 94 -0.74 21.75 16.75
N MET A 95 -0.90 20.71 17.54
CA MET A 95 -1.93 20.64 18.57
C MET A 95 -1.51 21.49 19.77
N ALA A 96 -2.44 21.73 20.72
CA ALA A 96 -2.14 22.53 21.91
C ALA A 96 -0.95 21.97 22.68
N GLN A 97 0.00 22.86 23.02
CA GLN A 97 1.21 22.57 23.81
C GLN A 97 1.16 23.30 25.14
N SER A 98 1.45 22.58 26.22
CA SER A 98 1.51 23.14 27.60
C SER A 98 2.94 23.39 28.08
N HIS A 99 3.95 22.86 27.39
CA HIS A 99 5.37 22.89 27.76
C HIS A 99 6.24 23.30 26.58
N ALA A 100 7.41 23.87 26.89
CA ALA A 100 8.40 24.19 25.87
C ALA A 100 9.16 22.92 25.42
N SER A 101 9.55 22.88 24.15
CA SER A 101 10.40 21.84 23.59
C SER A 101 11.22 22.36 22.40
N THR A 102 12.27 21.62 22.07
CA THR A 102 13.09 21.85 20.89
C THR A 102 13.11 20.57 20.05
N ILE A 103 12.82 20.69 18.78
CA ILE A 103 12.84 19.58 17.81
C ILE A 103 13.71 19.91 16.62
N ALA A 104 14.33 18.90 16.02
CA ALA A 104 15.02 19.02 14.74
C ALA A 104 14.14 18.45 13.62
N LEU A 105 14.13 19.13 12.48
CA LEU A 105 13.54 18.67 11.22
C LEU A 105 14.66 18.47 10.21
N GLU A 106 14.61 17.38 9.47
CA GLU A 106 15.49 17.15 8.33
C GLU A 106 14.65 16.77 7.10
N LEU A 107 14.82 17.51 6.01
CA LEU A 107 14.19 17.22 4.72
C LEU A 107 15.22 17.32 3.60
N ASN A 108 15.44 16.20 2.89
CA ASN A 108 16.34 16.13 1.74
C ASN A 108 17.75 16.70 2.03
N GLY A 109 18.32 16.37 3.21
CA GLY A 109 19.67 16.79 3.61
C GLY A 109 19.79 18.18 4.21
N LYS A 110 18.68 18.95 4.31
CA LYS A 110 18.64 20.21 5.04
C LYS A 110 18.01 20.01 6.41
N SER A 111 18.71 20.40 7.47
CA SER A 111 18.22 20.39 8.84
C SER A 111 17.86 21.78 9.33
N GLN A 112 16.83 21.84 10.19
CA GLN A 112 16.37 23.04 10.88
C GLN A 112 15.96 22.68 12.30
N VAL A 113 16.34 23.50 13.27
CA VAL A 113 15.91 23.38 14.67
C VAL A 113 14.76 24.34 14.93
N LEU A 114 13.73 23.86 15.60
CA LEU A 114 12.55 24.66 16.01
C LEU A 114 12.40 24.63 17.51
N GLU A 115 12.18 25.81 18.10
CA GLU A 115 11.70 25.98 19.45
C GLU A 115 10.16 26.05 19.44
N ILE A 116 9.52 25.24 20.24
CA ILE A 116 8.07 25.16 20.40
C ILE A 116 7.73 25.63 21.80
N ASN A 117 7.05 26.77 21.92
CA ASN A 117 6.70 27.40 23.19
C ASN A 117 5.23 27.19 23.54
N PRO A 118 4.87 27.14 24.85
CA PRO A 118 3.47 27.10 25.29
C PRO A 118 2.72 28.33 24.81
N GLY A 119 1.47 28.16 24.38
CA GLY A 119 0.65 29.26 23.87
C GLY A 119 1.06 29.86 22.54
N GLN A 120 2.08 29.28 21.88
CA GLN A 120 2.49 29.68 20.53
C GLN A 120 1.38 29.44 19.51
N ALA A 121 1.44 30.17 18.39
CA ALA A 121 0.54 29.95 17.26
C ALA A 121 0.49 28.47 16.85
N ARG A 122 -0.70 28.00 16.47
CA ARG A 122 -0.89 26.59 16.03
C ARG A 122 -0.06 26.22 14.80
N ILE A 123 0.41 27.20 14.01
CA ILE A 123 1.24 27.01 12.85
C ILE A 123 2.60 27.64 13.12
N VAL A 124 3.66 26.84 13.04
CA VAL A 124 5.06 27.26 13.27
C VAL A 124 5.84 27.01 11.99
N SER A 125 6.50 28.08 11.48
CA SER A 125 7.28 27.96 10.27
C SER A 125 8.65 27.34 10.55
N ALA A 126 9.00 26.33 9.76
CA ALA A 126 10.33 25.72 9.73
C ALA A 126 11.24 26.34 8.64
N GLY A 127 10.71 27.30 7.86
CA GLY A 127 11.46 27.95 6.79
C GLY A 127 11.40 27.22 5.44
N LYS A 128 12.28 27.61 4.50
CA LYS A 128 12.28 27.05 3.14
C LYS A 128 13.10 25.77 3.06
N PHE A 129 12.54 24.77 2.35
CA PHE A 129 13.19 23.49 2.06
C PHE A 129 13.11 23.17 0.58
N GLN A 130 14.12 22.44 0.08
CA GLN A 130 14.12 21.91 -1.28
C GLN A 130 13.26 20.64 -1.33
N ILE A 131 12.26 20.64 -2.19
CA ILE A 131 11.46 19.49 -2.56
C ILE A 131 12.09 18.87 -3.80
N ILE A 132 12.18 17.53 -3.83
CA ILE A 132 12.69 16.79 -4.98
C ILE A 132 11.54 16.08 -5.70
N GLU A 133 11.71 15.84 -6.99
CA GLU A 133 10.81 14.93 -7.71
C GLU A 133 10.90 13.51 -7.14
N GLY A 134 9.76 12.85 -6.99
CA GLY A 134 9.65 11.56 -6.32
C GLY A 134 9.33 11.68 -4.83
N TYR A 135 9.63 10.63 -4.07
CA TYR A 135 9.37 10.62 -2.63
C TYR A 135 10.32 11.52 -1.86
N ASN A 136 9.73 12.32 -0.99
CA ASN A 136 10.39 13.17 -0.02
C ASN A 136 10.16 12.60 1.37
N THR A 137 11.21 12.64 2.21
CA THR A 137 11.16 12.17 3.59
C THR A 137 11.51 13.30 4.53
N LEU A 138 10.53 13.74 5.34
CA LEU A 138 10.77 14.65 6.45
C LEU A 138 10.98 13.83 7.71
N ARG A 139 12.17 13.95 8.34
CA ARG A 139 12.46 13.36 9.65
C ARG A 139 12.28 14.38 10.75
N LEU A 140 11.73 13.92 11.88
CA LEU A 140 11.47 14.72 13.07
C LEU A 140 12.14 14.04 14.26
N ASN A 141 13.05 14.76 14.95
CA ASN A 141 13.83 14.30 16.10
C ASN A 141 13.63 15.22 17.29
N GLY A 142 13.40 14.66 18.48
CA GLY A 142 13.31 15.39 19.73
C GLY A 142 14.69 15.76 20.29
N LEU A 143 14.95 17.03 20.63
CA LEU A 143 16.19 17.48 21.21
C LEU A 143 16.07 17.72 22.70
N GLU A 144 15.15 18.61 23.12
CA GLU A 144 14.92 18.99 24.51
C GLU A 144 13.43 19.22 24.78
N LYS A 145 12.98 19.00 25.99
CA LYS A 145 11.62 19.28 26.44
C LYS A 145 11.56 19.57 27.93
N SER A 146 10.63 20.42 28.34
CA SER A 146 10.37 20.75 29.75
C SER A 146 9.17 20.01 30.33
N GLY A 147 8.45 19.21 29.52
CA GLY A 147 7.29 18.43 29.91
C GLY A 147 7.31 17.01 29.32
N ASP A 148 6.13 16.36 29.27
CA ASP A 148 6.05 14.94 28.90
C ASP A 148 6.25 14.68 27.41
N ASN A 149 5.90 15.62 26.51
CA ASN A 149 5.96 15.47 25.07
C ASN A 149 6.90 16.48 24.42
N PHE A 150 7.58 16.06 23.33
CA PHE A 150 8.32 16.99 22.46
C PHE A 150 7.37 17.87 21.65
N ALA A 151 6.47 17.25 20.88
CA ALA A 151 5.45 17.94 20.11
C ALA A 151 4.27 17.02 19.79
N LYS A 152 3.08 17.65 19.69
CA LYS A 152 1.90 17.01 19.09
C LYS A 152 1.64 17.69 17.75
N ILE A 153 1.81 16.95 16.64
CA ILE A 153 1.81 17.55 15.30
C ILE A 153 0.66 16.95 14.49
N LYS A 154 -0.24 17.82 14.00
CA LYS A 154 -1.40 17.42 13.22
C LYS A 154 -1.06 17.16 11.74
N SER A 155 -0.38 18.13 11.14
CA SER A 155 -0.02 18.12 9.71
C SER A 155 1.25 18.93 9.47
N ILE A 156 1.86 18.70 8.31
CA ILE A 156 2.80 19.66 7.73
C ILE A 156 2.06 20.44 6.65
N GLU A 157 2.44 21.71 6.47
CA GLU A 157 1.92 22.57 5.42
C GLU A 157 3.05 23.03 4.52
N LEU A 158 2.89 22.81 3.23
CA LEU A 158 3.80 23.27 2.19
C LEU A 158 3.20 24.49 1.51
N LEU A 159 3.96 25.56 1.44
CA LEU A 159 3.54 26.83 0.85
C LEU A 159 4.45 27.20 -0.33
N GLY A 160 3.86 27.49 -1.49
CA GLY A 160 4.57 27.84 -2.70
C GLY A 160 3.74 28.63 -3.70
N GLU A 161 4.41 29.11 -4.74
CA GLU A 161 3.81 29.90 -5.82
C GLU A 161 3.42 29.07 -7.05
N THR A 162 3.84 27.79 -7.06
CA THR A 162 3.58 26.84 -8.14
C THR A 162 2.37 25.97 -7.85
N ASN A 163 1.83 25.30 -8.88
CA ASN A 163 0.81 24.29 -8.69
C ASN A 163 1.40 23.11 -7.91
N LEU A 164 0.88 22.89 -6.69
CA LEU A 164 1.39 21.88 -5.76
C LEU A 164 0.74 20.52 -6.05
N GLU A 165 1.37 19.73 -6.92
CA GLU A 165 0.92 18.37 -7.25
C GLU A 165 1.73 17.35 -6.43
N PHE A 166 1.05 16.77 -5.42
CA PHE A 166 1.64 15.84 -4.49
C PHE A 166 0.72 14.63 -4.27
N ASP A 167 1.35 13.46 -4.16
CA ASP A 167 0.68 12.21 -3.78
C ASP A 167 1.01 11.86 -2.33
N PHE A 168 -0.04 11.68 -1.55
CA PHE A 168 -0.03 11.29 -0.15
C PHE A 168 -1.45 10.86 0.27
N VAL A 169 -1.62 10.28 1.44
CA VAL A 169 -2.94 9.91 1.99
C VAL A 169 -3.64 11.18 2.45
N LYS A 170 -4.63 11.66 1.66
CA LYS A 170 -5.20 13.02 1.78
C LYS A 170 -6.22 13.19 2.90
N ASP A 171 -6.98 12.13 3.19
CA ASP A 171 -8.09 12.14 4.15
C ASP A 171 -8.29 10.79 4.83
N ASN A 172 -9.12 10.74 5.87
CA ASN A 172 -9.43 9.51 6.61
C ASN A 172 -10.83 8.93 6.30
N GLU A 173 -11.44 9.31 5.18
CA GLU A 173 -12.70 8.70 4.78
C GLU A 173 -12.53 7.18 4.59
N ASN A 174 -13.46 6.37 5.11
CA ASN A 174 -13.37 4.91 5.10
C ASN A 174 -12.06 4.34 5.71
N ASN A 175 -11.56 5.00 6.76
CA ASN A 175 -10.34 4.59 7.47
C ASN A 175 -9.07 4.61 6.59
N ARG A 176 -9.00 5.53 5.61
CA ARG A 176 -7.88 5.60 4.65
C ARG A 176 -6.53 5.84 5.29
N PHE A 177 -6.46 6.47 6.45
CA PHE A 177 -5.19 6.63 7.16
C PHE A 177 -4.61 5.28 7.60
N TYR A 178 -5.44 4.39 8.11
CA TYR A 178 -5.04 3.02 8.43
C TYR A 178 -4.56 2.26 7.19
N TRP A 179 -5.39 2.21 6.14
CA TRP A 179 -5.08 1.50 4.92
C TRP A 179 -3.89 2.09 4.16
N GLY A 180 -3.79 3.42 4.08
CA GLY A 180 -2.66 4.11 3.46
C GLY A 180 -1.34 3.90 4.20
N ARG A 181 -1.37 3.82 5.54
CA ARG A 181 -0.21 3.46 6.35
C ARG A 181 0.18 1.99 6.23
N ARG A 182 -0.77 1.07 6.04
CA ARG A 182 -0.44 -0.31 5.66
C ARG A 182 0.33 -0.35 4.33
N GLY A 183 -0.02 0.54 3.43
CA GLY A 183 0.51 0.58 2.08
C GLY A 183 -0.24 -0.33 1.11
N PRO A 184 0.11 -0.31 -0.19
CA PRO A 184 -0.56 -1.07 -1.23
C PRO A 184 -0.32 -2.57 -1.08
N SER A 185 -1.38 -3.38 -1.26
CA SER A 185 -1.28 -4.81 -1.54
C SER A 185 -1.19 -5.02 -3.05
N VAL A 186 -0.27 -5.84 -3.49
CA VAL A 186 0.00 -6.10 -4.91
C VAL A 186 -0.04 -7.58 -5.23
N HIS A 187 -0.50 -7.91 -6.44
CA HIS A 187 -0.85 -9.27 -6.82
C HIS A 187 -0.30 -9.67 -8.19
N LEU A 188 -0.08 -10.97 -8.37
CA LEU A 188 0.16 -11.64 -9.64
C LEU A 188 -0.96 -12.64 -9.87
N THR A 189 -1.80 -12.42 -10.88
CA THR A 189 -2.88 -13.32 -11.24
C THR A 189 -2.46 -14.16 -12.44
N TYR A 190 -2.47 -15.48 -12.28
CA TYR A 190 -2.12 -16.44 -13.31
C TYR A 190 -3.36 -16.88 -14.08
N GLN A 191 -3.23 -17.11 -15.38
CA GLN A 191 -4.36 -17.50 -16.23
C GLN A 191 -4.43 -19.03 -16.37
N LEU A 192 -5.61 -19.58 -16.09
CA LEU A 192 -5.94 -20.98 -16.42
C LEU A 192 -6.81 -21.00 -17.67
N PRO A 193 -6.64 -21.98 -18.59
CA PRO A 193 -7.59 -22.26 -19.64
C PRO A 193 -8.97 -22.59 -19.07
N GLU A 194 -10.04 -22.07 -19.69
CA GLU A 194 -11.42 -22.24 -19.25
C GLU A 194 -12.00 -23.61 -19.64
N ASP A 195 -11.37 -24.31 -20.59
CA ASP A 195 -11.82 -25.61 -21.13
C ASP A 195 -11.35 -26.82 -20.31
N ARG A 196 -10.66 -26.61 -19.19
CA ARG A 196 -10.12 -27.68 -18.34
C ARG A 196 -10.39 -27.41 -16.87
N ASP A 197 -10.69 -28.48 -16.12
CA ASP A 197 -10.86 -28.47 -14.67
C ASP A 197 -9.51 -28.70 -13.98
N PHE A 198 -8.94 -27.67 -13.36
CA PHE A 198 -7.71 -27.78 -12.59
C PHE A 198 -7.99 -28.11 -11.15
N GLN A 199 -7.28 -29.09 -10.61
CA GLN A 199 -7.41 -29.49 -9.19
C GLN A 199 -6.29 -28.92 -8.33
N TRP A 200 -5.05 -28.85 -8.84
CA TRP A 200 -3.87 -28.55 -8.06
C TRP A 200 -3.17 -27.31 -8.57
N PHE A 201 -2.62 -26.53 -7.62
CA PHE A 201 -1.70 -25.43 -7.92
C PHE A 201 -0.44 -25.56 -7.07
N TYR A 202 0.72 -25.53 -7.72
CA TYR A 202 2.04 -25.55 -7.11
C TYR A 202 2.75 -24.22 -7.36
N ASN A 203 3.46 -23.72 -6.33
CA ASN A 203 4.25 -22.50 -6.43
C ASN A 203 5.41 -22.55 -5.42
N GLU A 204 6.49 -21.83 -5.72
CA GLU A 204 7.62 -21.64 -4.83
C GLU A 204 7.78 -20.17 -4.47
N VAL A 205 8.10 -19.89 -3.20
CA VAL A 205 8.30 -18.52 -2.69
C VAL A 205 9.68 -18.41 -2.06
N THR A 206 10.42 -17.36 -2.45
CA THR A 206 11.67 -16.95 -1.82
C THR A 206 11.55 -15.51 -1.37
N VAL A 207 11.69 -15.22 -0.08
CA VAL A 207 11.77 -13.87 0.47
C VAL A 207 13.24 -13.51 0.60
N PRO A 208 13.76 -12.46 -0.04
CA PRO A 208 15.16 -12.07 0.11
C PRO A 208 15.47 -11.65 1.55
N GLN A 209 16.71 -11.86 1.98
CA GLN A 209 17.17 -11.46 3.32
C GLN A 209 16.98 -9.95 3.55
N GLY A 210 16.45 -9.60 4.73
CA GLY A 210 16.20 -8.22 5.14
C GLY A 210 14.96 -7.56 4.51
N LEU A 211 14.19 -8.28 3.67
CA LEU A 211 12.96 -7.80 3.03
C LEU A 211 11.70 -8.48 3.59
N ASP A 212 11.77 -8.88 4.84
CA ASP A 212 10.76 -9.61 5.58
C ASP A 212 10.38 -8.93 6.92
N PRO A 213 10.03 -7.61 6.90
CA PRO A 213 9.67 -6.93 8.14
C PRO A 213 8.40 -7.52 8.77
N ILE A 214 8.24 -7.30 10.09
CA ILE A 214 7.05 -7.71 10.84
C ILE A 214 5.80 -7.10 10.19
N GLY A 215 4.71 -7.86 10.12
CA GLY A 215 3.47 -7.49 9.47
C GLY A 215 3.41 -7.89 7.98
N SER A 216 4.40 -8.62 7.47
CA SER A 216 4.40 -9.06 6.07
C SER A 216 3.63 -10.34 5.86
N TYR A 217 2.85 -10.40 4.79
CA TYR A 217 2.25 -11.61 4.27
C TYR A 217 2.69 -11.83 2.80
N PHE A 218 3.42 -12.90 2.61
CA PHE A 218 3.89 -13.38 1.30
C PHE A 218 3.01 -14.57 0.92
N MET A 219 1.88 -14.29 0.26
CA MET A 219 0.93 -15.32 -0.14
C MET A 219 1.41 -16.00 -1.42
N ALA A 220 1.64 -17.32 -1.31
CA ALA A 220 2.07 -18.16 -2.42
C ALA A 220 0.90 -18.48 -3.35
N ASN A 221 -0.12 -19.13 -2.80
CA ASN A 221 -1.22 -19.72 -3.53
C ASN A 221 -2.56 -19.16 -3.08
N GLY A 222 -3.05 -18.15 -3.80
CA GLY A 222 -4.42 -17.66 -3.70
C GLY A 222 -5.32 -18.42 -4.65
N PHE A 223 -6.56 -18.52 -4.28
CA PHE A 223 -7.66 -19.10 -5.08
C PHE A 223 -8.91 -18.27 -4.85
N ALA A 224 -10.00 -18.52 -5.58
CA ALA A 224 -11.19 -17.66 -5.51
C ALA A 224 -11.76 -17.52 -4.08
N GLU A 225 -11.65 -18.56 -3.25
CA GLU A 225 -12.28 -18.64 -1.94
C GLU A 225 -11.29 -18.64 -0.76
N GLY A 226 -10.00 -18.32 -0.99
CA GLY A 226 -9.04 -18.31 0.11
C GLY A 226 -7.60 -18.06 -0.28
N TYR A 227 -6.70 -18.30 0.67
CA TYR A 227 -5.30 -17.94 0.56
C TYR A 227 -4.39 -18.88 1.36
N PHE A 228 -3.15 -19.05 0.86
CA PHE A 228 -2.13 -19.90 1.45
C PHE A 228 -0.73 -19.30 1.24
N GLY A 229 0.05 -19.13 2.31
CA GLY A 229 1.38 -18.53 2.24
C GLY A 229 2.08 -18.41 3.59
N ILE A 230 3.06 -17.51 3.68
CA ILE A 230 3.90 -17.29 4.87
C ILE A 230 3.77 -15.89 5.42
N GLN A 231 3.79 -15.76 6.76
CA GLN A 231 3.68 -14.49 7.47
C GLN A 231 4.85 -14.26 8.43
N VAL A 232 5.14 -12.98 8.71
CA VAL A 232 5.97 -12.52 9.82
C VAL A 232 5.08 -11.82 10.83
N ASN A 233 4.72 -12.52 11.91
CA ASN A 233 3.75 -12.06 12.90
C ASN A 233 4.40 -11.25 14.03
N SER A 234 5.62 -11.61 14.41
CA SER A 234 6.44 -10.88 15.40
C SER A 234 7.93 -11.17 15.18
N ALA A 235 8.79 -10.60 16.01
CA ALA A 235 10.21 -10.92 16.00
C ALA A 235 10.50 -12.41 16.35
N GLN A 236 9.57 -13.08 17.03
CA GLN A 236 9.69 -14.46 17.50
C GLN A 236 8.77 -15.44 16.79
N GLU A 237 7.77 -14.94 16.02
CA GLU A 237 6.76 -15.81 15.42
C GLU A 237 6.60 -15.57 13.93
N ARG A 238 6.73 -16.66 13.19
CA ARG A 238 6.44 -16.78 11.76
C ARG A 238 5.46 -17.91 11.54
N ARG A 239 4.58 -17.77 10.54
CA ARG A 239 3.51 -18.74 10.29
C ARG A 239 3.48 -19.18 8.83
N ILE A 240 3.04 -20.43 8.63
CA ILE A 240 2.45 -20.93 7.39
C ILE A 240 0.95 -20.81 7.60
N LEU A 241 0.25 -19.99 6.83
CA LEU A 241 -1.17 -19.65 7.00
C LEU A 241 -1.99 -20.15 5.81
N PHE A 242 -3.08 -20.86 6.08
CA PHE A 242 -4.07 -21.29 5.10
C PHE A 242 -5.48 -21.03 5.60
N SER A 243 -6.30 -20.33 4.79
CA SER A 243 -7.67 -19.97 5.16
C SER A 243 -8.62 -20.08 3.98
N VAL A 244 -9.88 -20.34 4.29
CA VAL A 244 -10.98 -20.45 3.32
C VAL A 244 -12.15 -19.60 3.79
N TRP A 245 -12.62 -18.65 2.96
CA TRP A 245 -13.80 -17.83 3.26
C TRP A 245 -15.08 -18.67 3.25
N SER A 246 -15.99 -18.35 4.19
CA SER A 246 -17.36 -18.83 4.16
C SER A 246 -18.09 -18.34 2.90
N PRO A 247 -19.07 -19.09 2.36
CA PRO A 247 -19.99 -18.58 1.35
C PRO A 247 -20.87 -17.42 1.88
N PHE A 248 -21.08 -17.35 3.19
CA PHE A 248 -21.82 -16.26 3.84
C PHE A 248 -20.94 -15.04 4.02
N LYS A 249 -21.37 -13.89 3.48
CA LYS A 249 -20.60 -12.65 3.51
C LYS A 249 -20.84 -11.89 4.82
N THR A 250 -19.88 -11.94 5.73
CA THR A 250 -19.85 -11.17 6.98
C THR A 250 -18.40 -11.02 7.44
N ASP A 251 -18.13 -9.98 8.23
CA ASP A 251 -16.85 -9.80 8.92
C ASP A 251 -16.84 -10.42 10.33
N ASN A 252 -17.99 -10.89 10.80
CA ASN A 252 -18.15 -11.51 12.11
C ASN A 252 -18.41 -13.02 11.96
N PRO A 253 -17.46 -13.90 12.29
CA PRO A 253 -17.63 -15.35 12.12
C PRO A 253 -18.79 -15.94 12.93
N LYS A 254 -19.22 -15.27 14.01
CA LYS A 254 -20.37 -15.73 14.84
C LYS A 254 -21.71 -15.56 14.14
N GLU A 255 -21.79 -14.76 13.08
CA GLU A 255 -23.01 -14.56 12.28
C GLU A 255 -23.17 -15.61 11.19
N ILE A 256 -22.14 -16.42 10.92
CA ILE A 256 -22.21 -17.45 9.87
C ILE A 256 -23.22 -18.51 10.28
N PRO A 257 -24.29 -18.74 9.46
CA PRO A 257 -25.21 -19.84 9.70
C PRO A 257 -24.51 -21.20 9.71
N GLU A 258 -24.93 -22.13 10.54
CA GLU A 258 -24.30 -23.45 10.69
C GLU A 258 -24.13 -24.20 9.36
N ALA A 259 -25.13 -24.08 8.45
CA ALA A 259 -25.07 -24.66 7.12
C ALA A 259 -24.07 -24.04 6.15
N GLU A 260 -23.46 -22.89 6.53
CA GLU A 260 -22.50 -22.14 5.71
C GLU A 260 -21.12 -22.03 6.38
N LYS A 261 -20.95 -22.63 7.56
CA LYS A 261 -19.64 -22.71 8.22
C LYS A 261 -18.67 -23.59 7.46
N ILE A 262 -17.42 -23.16 7.43
CA ILE A 262 -16.33 -23.99 6.94
C ILE A 262 -16.11 -25.16 7.90
N LYS A 263 -16.03 -26.39 7.39
CA LYS A 263 -15.84 -27.61 8.19
C LYS A 263 -14.40 -28.07 8.05
N LEU A 264 -13.72 -28.26 9.17
CA LEU A 264 -12.42 -28.94 9.21
C LEU A 264 -12.59 -30.41 8.95
N LEU A 265 -11.92 -30.96 7.92
CA LEU A 265 -11.90 -32.39 7.61
C LEU A 265 -10.66 -33.08 8.17
N LYS A 266 -9.48 -32.43 8.01
CA LYS A 266 -8.19 -32.95 8.47
C LYS A 266 -7.22 -31.77 8.73
N LYS A 267 -6.29 -31.93 9.65
CA LYS A 267 -5.19 -30.99 9.88
C LYS A 267 -3.88 -31.70 10.21
N GLY A 268 -2.78 -31.04 10.00
CA GLY A 268 -1.47 -31.49 10.48
C GLY A 268 -1.38 -31.48 12.01
N GLU A 269 -0.50 -32.29 12.57
CA GLU A 269 -0.39 -32.52 14.03
C GLU A 269 -0.20 -31.23 14.83
N ARG A 270 0.71 -30.33 14.39
CA ARG A 270 1.04 -29.07 15.07
C ARG A 270 0.28 -27.85 14.54
N VAL A 271 -0.72 -28.05 13.70
CA VAL A 271 -1.48 -26.97 13.07
C VAL A 271 -2.58 -26.50 13.99
N TYR A 272 -2.63 -25.21 14.25
CA TYR A 272 -3.78 -24.54 14.85
C TYR A 272 -4.90 -24.39 13.83
N THR A 273 -6.16 -24.56 14.28
CA THR A 273 -7.35 -24.30 13.46
C THR A 273 -8.37 -23.51 14.25
N GLY A 274 -9.09 -22.61 13.58
CA GLY A 274 -10.10 -21.74 14.16
C GLY A 274 -10.90 -21.01 13.11
N GLU A 275 -11.52 -19.93 13.50
CA GLU A 275 -12.27 -19.01 12.62
C GLU A 275 -11.54 -17.67 12.54
N PHE A 276 -11.71 -16.94 11.45
CA PHE A 276 -11.24 -15.57 11.29
C PHE A 276 -12.40 -14.63 10.94
N GLY A 277 -12.18 -13.31 11.13
CA GLY A 277 -13.11 -12.23 10.81
C GLY A 277 -12.39 -10.94 10.48
N ASN A 278 -13.14 -9.83 10.38
CA ASN A 278 -12.73 -8.45 10.08
C ASN A 278 -12.43 -8.12 8.62
N GLU A 279 -12.08 -9.08 7.79
CA GLU A 279 -11.88 -8.92 6.33
C GLU A 279 -12.56 -10.11 5.60
N GLY A 280 -13.89 -10.21 5.73
CA GLY A 280 -14.62 -11.45 5.52
C GLY A 280 -14.43 -12.41 6.70
N SER A 281 -15.06 -13.57 6.66
CA SER A 281 -14.94 -14.58 7.71
C SER A 281 -14.95 -15.99 7.14
N GLY A 282 -14.39 -16.96 7.90
CA GLY A 282 -14.29 -18.34 7.47
C GLY A 282 -13.40 -19.19 8.36
N GLY A 283 -12.94 -20.31 7.81
CA GLY A 283 -12.04 -21.24 8.49
C GLY A 283 -10.58 -20.83 8.33
N GLN A 284 -9.84 -20.80 9.43
CA GLN A 284 -8.41 -20.47 9.49
C GLN A 284 -7.61 -21.66 9.99
N SER A 285 -6.41 -21.81 9.42
CA SER A 285 -5.39 -22.70 9.97
C SER A 285 -4.00 -22.09 9.84
N TYR A 286 -3.12 -22.33 10.80
CA TYR A 286 -1.72 -21.97 10.68
C TYR A 286 -0.81 -22.93 11.42
N LEU A 287 0.40 -23.07 10.89
CA LEU A 287 1.53 -23.73 11.54
C LEU A 287 2.52 -22.65 11.95
N VAL A 288 2.89 -22.59 13.24
CA VAL A 288 4.05 -21.81 13.68
C VAL A 288 5.30 -22.53 13.16
N TYR A 289 6.00 -21.89 12.24
CA TYR A 289 7.16 -22.44 11.55
C TYR A 289 8.21 -21.35 11.36
N PRO A 290 9.46 -21.51 11.81
CA PRO A 290 10.50 -20.50 11.77
C PRO A 290 11.17 -20.43 10.40
N TRP A 291 10.38 -20.18 9.35
CA TRP A 291 10.89 -20.03 8.01
C TRP A 291 11.91 -18.88 7.93
N LYS A 292 12.90 -19.00 7.05
CA LYS A 292 14.04 -18.08 6.94
C LYS A 292 14.01 -17.35 5.61
N ALA A 293 14.26 -16.03 5.65
CA ALA A 293 14.53 -15.26 4.45
C ALA A 293 15.81 -15.78 3.76
N GLY A 294 15.80 -15.79 2.44
CA GLY A 294 16.86 -16.38 1.59
C GLY A 294 16.59 -17.82 1.17
N GLU A 295 15.72 -18.55 1.89
CA GLU A 295 15.33 -19.92 1.54
C GLU A 295 14.11 -19.95 0.65
N THR A 296 13.99 -21.01 -0.16
CA THR A 296 12.85 -21.24 -1.06
C THR A 296 11.93 -22.31 -0.47
N TYR A 297 10.66 -21.97 -0.35
CA TYR A 297 9.62 -22.84 0.19
C TYR A 297 8.61 -23.22 -0.87
N SER A 298 8.13 -24.46 -0.85
CA SER A 298 7.17 -24.98 -1.82
C SER A 298 5.77 -25.10 -1.23
N PHE A 299 4.79 -24.69 -2.01
CA PHE A 299 3.38 -24.69 -1.66
C PHE A 299 2.58 -25.49 -2.69
N LEU A 300 1.74 -26.37 -2.21
CA LEU A 300 0.82 -27.16 -3.02
C LEU A 300 -0.56 -27.10 -2.40
N ASN A 301 -1.56 -26.71 -3.15
CA ASN A 301 -2.94 -26.82 -2.67
C ASN A 301 -3.88 -27.44 -3.72
N SER A 302 -4.92 -28.06 -3.24
CA SER A 302 -5.97 -28.72 -4.02
C SER A 302 -7.31 -28.04 -3.78
N VAL A 303 -8.07 -27.88 -4.84
CA VAL A 303 -9.47 -27.45 -4.83
C VAL A 303 -10.26 -28.48 -5.63
N LYS A 304 -11.20 -29.17 -4.99
CA LYS A 304 -11.92 -30.29 -5.60
C LYS A 304 -13.37 -30.34 -5.11
N PRO A 305 -14.38 -30.35 -6.00
CA PRO A 305 -15.76 -30.59 -5.63
C PRO A 305 -15.93 -32.01 -4.99
N ASP A 306 -16.81 -32.12 -4.00
CA ASP A 306 -17.11 -33.39 -3.33
C ASP A 306 -18.19 -34.21 -4.04
N GLY A 307 -18.84 -33.66 -5.08
CA GLY A 307 -19.95 -34.25 -5.81
C GLY A 307 -21.29 -34.16 -5.06
N GLN A 308 -21.35 -33.42 -3.94
CA GLN A 308 -22.55 -33.21 -3.12
C GLN A 308 -22.91 -31.72 -2.97
N GLY A 309 -22.36 -30.87 -3.84
CA GLY A 309 -22.56 -29.41 -3.81
C GLY A 309 -21.66 -28.67 -2.84
N ASN A 310 -20.55 -29.27 -2.41
CA ASN A 310 -19.52 -28.63 -1.62
C ASN A 310 -18.15 -28.78 -2.29
N THR A 311 -17.18 -28.02 -1.84
CA THR A 311 -15.80 -28.10 -2.34
C THR A 311 -14.81 -28.33 -1.20
N ILE A 312 -13.85 -29.21 -1.42
CA ILE A 312 -12.75 -29.51 -0.49
C ILE A 312 -11.50 -28.73 -0.91
N TYR A 313 -10.95 -28.01 0.05
CA TYR A 313 -9.72 -27.22 -0.08
C TYR A 313 -8.67 -27.82 0.83
N THR A 314 -7.53 -28.26 0.27
CA THR A 314 -6.45 -28.87 1.05
C THR A 314 -5.12 -28.19 0.73
N ALA A 315 -4.33 -27.88 1.75
CA ALA A 315 -3.04 -27.20 1.62
C ALA A 315 -1.90 -28.02 2.21
N TYR A 316 -0.80 -28.12 1.46
CA TYR A 316 0.43 -28.79 1.85
C TYR A 316 1.61 -27.84 1.68
N PHE A 317 2.46 -27.79 2.70
CA PHE A 317 3.71 -27.06 2.73
C PHE A 317 4.86 -28.06 2.67
N LYS A 318 5.88 -27.78 1.86
CA LYS A 318 7.07 -28.65 1.84
C LYS A 318 8.18 -28.02 2.64
N ASP A 319 8.61 -28.76 3.66
CA ASP A 319 9.80 -28.45 4.45
C ASP A 319 11.05 -28.66 3.58
N PRO A 320 11.88 -27.62 3.33
CA PRO A 320 13.05 -27.74 2.48
C PRO A 320 14.19 -28.56 3.10
N GLU A 321 14.28 -28.63 4.44
CA GLU A 321 15.31 -29.39 5.15
C GLU A 321 14.99 -30.88 5.17
N LEU A 322 13.74 -31.24 5.43
CA LEU A 322 13.28 -32.63 5.45
C LEU A 322 12.91 -33.16 4.05
N GLY A 323 12.59 -32.28 3.13
CA GLY A 323 12.12 -32.64 1.79
C GLY A 323 10.72 -33.27 1.78
N GLU A 324 9.99 -33.21 2.89
CA GLU A 324 8.69 -33.84 3.10
C GLU A 324 7.54 -32.84 3.00
N TRP A 325 6.37 -33.31 2.56
CA TRP A 325 5.14 -32.54 2.57
C TRP A 325 4.48 -32.60 3.94
N ILE A 326 4.12 -31.46 4.48
CA ILE A 326 3.38 -31.27 5.72
C ILE A 326 1.96 -30.85 5.35
N LEU A 327 0.96 -31.59 5.81
CA LEU A 327 -0.44 -31.16 5.71
C LEU A 327 -0.65 -29.94 6.62
N ILE A 328 -1.18 -28.85 6.07
CA ILE A 328 -1.64 -27.73 6.87
C ILE A 328 -3.09 -28.02 7.30
N ALA A 329 -4.04 -27.97 6.39
CA ALA A 329 -5.41 -28.38 6.68
C ALA A 329 -6.15 -28.78 5.42
N SER A 330 -7.25 -29.50 5.63
CA SER A 330 -8.29 -29.78 4.64
C SER A 330 -9.62 -29.24 5.16
N PHE A 331 -10.21 -28.31 4.43
CA PHE A 331 -11.50 -27.70 4.75
C PHE A 331 -12.55 -28.05 3.71
N LEU A 332 -13.79 -28.27 4.17
CA LEU A 332 -14.95 -28.34 3.30
C LEU A 332 -15.69 -27.00 3.35
N ARG A 333 -15.87 -26.39 2.20
CA ARG A 333 -16.70 -25.21 2.00
C ARG A 333 -18.05 -25.62 1.45
N PRO A 334 -19.14 -25.43 2.21
CA PRO A 334 -20.47 -25.81 1.78
C PRO A 334 -21.00 -24.87 0.68
N LYS A 335 -22.07 -25.30 0.02
CA LYS A 335 -22.76 -24.52 -1.04
C LYS A 335 -21.82 -24.00 -2.12
N THR A 336 -20.82 -24.79 -2.48
CA THR A 336 -19.79 -24.45 -3.46
C THR A 336 -19.47 -25.71 -4.24
N ASP A 337 -19.57 -25.63 -5.56
CA ASP A 337 -19.24 -26.73 -6.47
C ASP A 337 -18.29 -26.21 -7.54
N THR A 338 -16.97 -26.30 -7.25
CA THR A 338 -15.96 -25.70 -8.13
C THR A 338 -14.64 -26.46 -8.09
N TRP A 339 -13.92 -26.37 -9.19
CA TRP A 339 -12.50 -26.70 -9.30
C TRP A 339 -11.65 -25.45 -9.00
N TYR A 340 -10.33 -25.56 -9.13
CA TYR A 340 -9.40 -24.47 -8.86
C TYR A 340 -9.65 -23.25 -9.77
N GLN A 341 -9.96 -22.13 -9.19
CA GLN A 341 -10.19 -20.88 -9.91
C GLN A 341 -9.29 -19.76 -9.39
N ARG A 342 -8.93 -18.83 -10.27
CA ARG A 342 -8.18 -17.62 -9.95
C ARG A 342 -6.88 -17.87 -9.19
N PRO A 343 -5.95 -18.74 -9.68
CA PRO A 343 -4.64 -18.85 -9.06
C PRO A 343 -3.95 -17.48 -9.06
N HIS A 344 -3.45 -17.09 -7.91
CA HIS A 344 -2.75 -15.82 -7.77
C HIS A 344 -1.76 -15.85 -6.60
N SER A 345 -0.82 -14.92 -6.61
CA SER A 345 0.05 -14.62 -5.47
C SER A 345 -0.13 -13.17 -5.07
N PHE A 346 0.08 -12.83 -3.82
CA PHE A 346 0.13 -11.45 -3.39
C PHE A 346 1.23 -11.16 -2.35
N LEU A 347 1.51 -9.89 -2.21
CA LEU A 347 2.39 -9.33 -1.19
C LEU A 347 1.67 -8.19 -0.50
N GLU A 348 1.52 -8.29 0.83
CA GLU A 348 0.91 -7.23 1.62
C GLU A 348 1.59 -7.03 2.98
N ASN A 349 1.32 -5.86 3.54
CA ASN A 349 1.54 -5.54 4.94
C ASN A 349 0.20 -5.53 5.68
N PHE A 350 0.11 -6.22 6.82
CA PHE A 350 -1.13 -6.26 7.60
C PHE A 350 -1.09 -5.42 8.89
N ILE A 351 -0.01 -4.65 9.14
CA ILE A 351 0.09 -3.69 10.27
C ILE A 351 0.53 -2.31 9.79
N PRO A 352 -0.18 -1.23 10.15
CA PRO A 352 0.12 0.12 9.65
C PRO A 352 1.46 0.68 10.12
N GLU A 353 1.98 0.23 11.26
CA GLU A 353 3.23 0.72 11.85
C GLU A 353 4.45 0.40 10.98
N SER A 354 4.43 -0.71 10.24
CA SER A 354 5.54 -1.17 9.39
C SER A 354 5.37 -0.86 7.90
N GLY A 355 4.35 -0.08 7.51
CA GLY A 355 4.09 0.23 6.11
C GLY A 355 5.14 1.09 5.40
N HIS A 356 6.06 1.68 6.14
CA HIS A 356 7.21 2.40 5.61
C HIS A 356 8.42 1.48 5.29
N LEU A 357 8.35 0.21 5.66
CA LEU A 357 9.42 -0.76 5.41
C LEU A 357 9.17 -1.51 4.10
N GLU A 358 10.23 -1.71 3.33
CA GLU A 358 10.18 -2.44 2.07
C GLU A 358 9.97 -3.93 2.28
N ARG A 359 9.16 -4.53 1.39
CA ARG A 359 8.91 -5.96 1.28
C ARG A 359 9.13 -6.42 -0.15
N THR A 360 9.72 -7.61 -0.30
CA THR A 360 9.87 -8.24 -1.62
C THR A 360 9.69 -9.74 -1.49
N ALA A 361 9.01 -10.35 -2.45
CA ALA A 361 8.95 -11.79 -2.64
C ALA A 361 9.24 -12.16 -4.09
N ARG A 362 9.87 -13.31 -4.29
CA ARG A 362 10.05 -13.94 -5.60
C ARG A 362 9.21 -15.21 -5.65
N TYR A 363 8.56 -15.42 -6.78
CA TYR A 363 7.68 -16.55 -7.05
C TYR A 363 8.20 -17.33 -8.24
N ALA A 364 8.38 -18.63 -8.07
CA ALA A 364 8.97 -19.50 -9.10
C ALA A 364 8.13 -20.77 -9.30
N ASN A 365 8.35 -21.45 -10.40
CA ASN A 365 7.77 -22.77 -10.62
C ASN A 365 6.24 -22.85 -10.48
N GLN A 366 5.51 -21.90 -11.06
CA GLN A 366 4.04 -21.94 -11.04
C GLN A 366 3.56 -23.05 -12.00
N TRP A 367 2.89 -24.06 -11.44
CA TRP A 367 2.31 -25.18 -12.18
C TRP A 367 0.88 -25.48 -11.70
N ALA A 368 -0.01 -25.65 -12.65
CA ALA A 368 -1.35 -26.17 -12.39
C ALA A 368 -1.46 -27.61 -12.93
N ARG A 369 -2.20 -28.48 -12.21
CA ARG A 369 -2.46 -29.84 -12.65
C ARG A 369 -3.96 -30.06 -12.74
N ASP A 370 -4.44 -30.50 -13.92
CA ASP A 370 -5.86 -30.77 -14.15
C ASP A 370 -6.32 -32.08 -13.48
N ARG A 371 -7.61 -32.34 -13.52
CA ARG A 371 -8.21 -33.55 -12.91
C ARG A 371 -7.79 -34.84 -13.63
N GLU A 372 -7.40 -34.77 -14.90
CA GLU A 372 -6.88 -35.87 -15.69
C GLU A 372 -5.41 -36.18 -15.38
N GLY A 373 -4.72 -35.28 -14.66
CA GLY A 373 -3.33 -35.47 -14.23
C GLY A 373 -2.29 -34.77 -15.12
N ASN A 374 -2.72 -33.93 -16.07
CA ASN A 374 -1.80 -33.21 -16.95
C ASN A 374 -1.32 -31.91 -16.28
N TRP A 375 -0.02 -31.63 -16.39
CA TRP A 375 0.57 -30.42 -15.88
C TRP A 375 0.56 -29.29 -16.91
N LEU A 376 0.33 -28.06 -16.45
CA LEU A 376 0.44 -26.82 -17.19
C LEU A 376 1.36 -25.87 -16.45
N GLU A 377 2.44 -25.41 -17.10
CA GLU A 377 3.29 -24.37 -16.57
C GLU A 377 2.64 -22.99 -16.77
N LEU A 378 2.57 -22.19 -15.70
CA LEU A 378 2.00 -20.85 -15.73
C LEU A 378 3.15 -19.84 -15.86
N THR A 379 3.40 -19.37 -17.08
CA THR A 379 4.53 -18.48 -17.43
C THR A 379 4.12 -17.04 -17.61
N GLU A 380 2.83 -16.74 -17.51
CA GLU A 380 2.27 -15.40 -17.64
C GLU A 380 1.51 -15.01 -16.36
N ALA A 381 1.68 -13.76 -15.92
CA ALA A 381 0.96 -13.22 -14.80
C ALA A 381 0.52 -11.79 -15.06
N LYS A 382 -0.71 -11.45 -14.67
CA LYS A 382 -1.23 -10.08 -14.67
C LYS A 382 -0.93 -9.43 -13.33
N PHE A 383 -0.22 -8.29 -13.35
CA PHE A 383 0.05 -7.49 -12.17
C PHE A 383 -1.16 -6.63 -11.81
N THR A 384 -1.61 -6.69 -10.56
CA THR A 384 -2.73 -5.89 -10.05
C THR A 384 -2.42 -5.35 -8.66
N GLY A 385 -3.24 -4.43 -8.17
CA GLY A 385 -3.14 -3.86 -6.83
C GLY A 385 -4.52 -3.61 -6.21
N ASP A 386 -4.51 -3.37 -4.92
CA ASP A 386 -5.68 -3.04 -4.12
C ASP A 386 -6.21 -1.62 -4.37
N ASP A 387 -7.13 -1.16 -3.52
CA ASP A 387 -7.72 0.17 -3.63
C ASP A 387 -6.70 1.29 -3.35
N ILE A 388 -5.72 1.06 -2.46
CA ILE A 388 -4.67 2.04 -2.14
C ILE A 388 -3.76 2.27 -3.35
N ALA A 389 -3.35 1.20 -4.04
CA ALA A 389 -2.58 1.30 -5.28
C ALA A 389 -3.37 2.02 -6.39
N ARG A 390 -4.67 1.69 -6.56
CA ARG A 390 -5.53 2.31 -7.59
C ARG A 390 -5.80 3.79 -7.35
N ARG A 391 -5.84 4.24 -6.11
CA ARG A 391 -6.06 5.66 -5.76
C ARG A 391 -4.82 6.53 -5.93
N GLY A 392 -3.63 5.93 -6.08
CA GLY A 392 -2.38 6.66 -6.23
C GLY A 392 -1.87 7.34 -4.94
N TYR A 393 -2.46 7.06 -3.77
CA TYR A 393 -1.98 7.62 -2.50
C TYR A 393 -0.57 7.14 -2.13
N ARG A 394 -0.27 5.90 -2.48
CA ARG A 394 1.01 5.22 -2.34
C ARG A 394 1.36 4.63 -3.70
N GLN A 395 2.55 4.93 -4.19
CA GLN A 395 3.04 4.47 -5.49
C GLN A 395 4.34 3.67 -5.36
N ASP A 396 4.70 3.28 -4.15
CA ASP A 396 5.85 2.46 -3.83
C ASP A 396 5.50 0.98 -3.93
N PHE A 397 5.18 0.54 -5.15
CA PHE A 397 4.87 -0.84 -5.47
C PHE A 397 5.37 -1.22 -6.87
N GLU A 398 5.75 -2.47 -7.01
CA GLU A 398 6.31 -3.01 -8.25
C GLU A 398 6.01 -4.50 -8.36
N GLY A 399 5.86 -5.00 -9.56
CA GLY A 399 5.77 -6.41 -9.87
C GLY A 399 6.29 -6.68 -11.26
N GLY A 400 6.71 -7.90 -11.53
CA GLY A 400 7.26 -8.21 -12.83
C GLY A 400 7.84 -9.61 -12.94
N ALA A 401 8.60 -9.84 -14.02
CA ALA A 401 9.36 -11.05 -14.23
C ALA A 401 10.86 -10.73 -14.36
N LYS A 402 11.70 -11.53 -13.68
CA LYS A 402 13.15 -11.46 -13.79
C LYS A 402 13.72 -12.86 -13.83
N SER A 403 14.48 -13.16 -14.89
CA SER A 403 14.92 -14.55 -15.17
C SER A 403 13.72 -15.50 -15.24
N ALA A 404 13.74 -16.66 -14.60
CA ALA A 404 12.64 -17.61 -14.59
C ALA A 404 11.67 -17.43 -13.39
N GLN A 405 11.62 -16.24 -12.78
CA GLN A 405 10.80 -15.95 -11.61
C GLN A 405 9.96 -14.71 -11.83
N PHE A 406 8.78 -14.67 -11.22
CA PHE A 406 8.04 -13.43 -10.96
C PHE A 406 8.49 -12.83 -9.64
N TYR A 407 8.20 -11.54 -9.44
CA TYR A 407 8.42 -10.87 -8.17
C TYR A 407 7.33 -9.84 -7.88
N LEU A 408 7.14 -9.57 -6.60
CA LEU A 408 6.35 -8.46 -6.06
C LEU A 408 7.20 -7.69 -5.05
N ARG A 409 7.01 -6.38 -5.02
CA ARG A 409 7.67 -5.45 -4.10
C ARG A 409 6.70 -4.35 -3.70
N ASN A 410 6.63 -4.02 -2.40
CA ASN A 410 5.84 -2.90 -1.90
C ASN A 410 6.45 -2.29 -0.64
N GLY A 411 5.99 -1.08 -0.28
CA GLY A 411 6.49 -0.33 0.86
C GLY A 411 7.88 0.27 0.62
N GLY A 412 8.41 1.02 1.61
CA GLY A 412 9.75 1.60 1.54
C GLY A 412 9.86 2.91 0.78
N PHE A 413 8.78 3.44 0.25
CA PHE A 413 8.71 4.74 -0.43
C PHE A 413 9.74 4.93 -1.55
N PHE A 414 10.00 3.89 -2.34
CA PHE A 414 10.86 3.97 -3.52
C PHE A 414 10.15 4.65 -4.71
N ASN A 415 10.92 5.25 -5.63
CA ASN A 415 10.41 6.08 -6.73
C ASN A 415 10.01 5.32 -7.99
N ARG A 416 9.85 4.00 -7.92
CA ARG A 416 9.45 3.17 -9.04
C ARG A 416 8.07 2.58 -8.78
N SER A 417 7.23 2.56 -9.81
CA SER A 417 5.96 1.86 -9.80
C SER A 417 5.76 1.14 -11.12
N GLU A 418 5.10 -0.01 -11.06
CA GLU A 418 4.67 -0.77 -12.24
C GLU A 418 3.22 -0.42 -12.56
N ALA A 419 2.89 -0.33 -13.84
CA ALA A 419 1.52 -0.05 -14.27
C ALA A 419 0.57 -1.18 -13.86
N LEU A 420 -0.53 -0.83 -13.18
CA LEU A 420 -1.55 -1.81 -12.84
C LEU A 420 -2.18 -2.39 -14.11
N ASN A 421 -2.47 -3.68 -14.10
CA ASN A 421 -2.95 -4.50 -15.21
C ASN A 421 -1.91 -4.83 -16.29
N SER A 422 -0.62 -4.52 -16.08
CA SER A 422 0.46 -4.99 -16.95
C SER A 422 0.54 -6.53 -16.95
N LEU A 423 0.94 -7.08 -18.09
CA LEU A 423 1.16 -8.52 -18.28
C LEU A 423 2.67 -8.78 -18.28
N HIS A 424 3.09 -9.74 -17.48
CA HIS A 424 4.47 -10.16 -17.36
C HIS A 424 4.62 -11.62 -17.80
N LYS A 425 5.72 -11.91 -18.49
CA LYS A 425 6.07 -13.26 -18.92
C LYS A 425 7.46 -13.62 -18.41
N ARG A 426 7.60 -14.82 -17.89
CA ARG A 426 8.89 -15.43 -17.57
C ARG A 426 9.21 -16.57 -18.54
N PRO A 427 10.48 -16.89 -18.77
CA PRO A 427 10.84 -18.11 -19.48
C PRO A 427 10.24 -19.36 -18.82
N ALA A 428 9.83 -20.32 -19.64
CA ALA A 428 9.42 -21.63 -19.17
C ALA A 428 10.61 -22.39 -18.57
N VAL A 429 10.36 -23.12 -17.50
CA VAL A 429 11.33 -24.06 -16.90
C VAL A 429 11.23 -25.43 -17.60
N GLY A 430 10.02 -25.78 -18.04
CA GLY A 430 9.76 -27.00 -18.82
C GLY A 430 9.80 -28.31 -18.00
N LYS A 431 10.06 -28.22 -16.69
CA LYS A 431 10.08 -29.38 -15.78
C LYS A 431 9.11 -29.14 -14.63
N HIS A 432 8.00 -29.87 -14.61
CA HIS A 432 7.01 -29.81 -13.51
C HIS A 432 7.58 -30.41 -12.21
N PRO A 433 7.02 -30.06 -11.04
CA PRO A 433 7.44 -30.64 -9.77
C PRO A 433 7.17 -32.16 -9.72
N GLU A 434 8.12 -32.88 -9.18
CA GLU A 434 7.97 -34.32 -8.92
C GLU A 434 7.24 -34.54 -7.59
N ILE A 435 5.94 -34.85 -7.68
CA ILE A 435 5.08 -35.05 -6.51
C ILE A 435 4.43 -36.43 -6.59
N ASP A 436 4.71 -37.24 -5.57
CA ASP A 436 3.98 -38.49 -5.36
C ASP A 436 2.71 -38.21 -4.54
N PHE A 437 1.60 -38.01 -5.25
CA PHE A 437 0.31 -37.66 -4.63
C PHE A 437 -0.22 -38.77 -3.73
N SER A 438 0.24 -40.06 -3.87
CA SER A 438 -0.16 -41.17 -3.01
C SER A 438 0.49 -41.11 -1.62
N LYS A 439 1.57 -40.33 -1.46
CA LYS A 439 2.31 -40.14 -0.22
C LYS A 439 2.02 -38.78 0.48
N LEU A 440 1.09 -38.00 -0.06
CA LEU A 440 0.68 -36.78 0.64
C LEU A 440 -0.05 -37.15 1.94
N PRO A 441 0.30 -36.49 3.11
CA PRO A 441 -0.23 -36.81 4.42
C PRO A 441 -1.74 -36.55 4.61
#